data_33e91b34067ea0a668dd1ced352dae2d
#
_entry.id   33e91b34067ea0a668dd1ced352dae2d
#
_cell.length_a   1.000
_cell.length_b   1.000
_cell.length_c   1.000
_cell.angle_alpha   90.00
_cell.angle_beta   90.00
_cell.angle_gamma   90.00
#
_symmetry.space_group_name_H-M   'P 1'
#
loop_
_entity.id
_entity.type
_entity.pdbx_description
1 polymer ?
#
loop_
_entity_poly.entity_id
_entity_poly.type
_entity_poly.pdbx_seq_one_letter_code
_entity_poly.pdbx_strand_id
1 'polypeptide(L)'
;SDSTSPEDSETADSVSQKGLKSDGTLVILDGSFTIDTADDALHAGRDLAIASGEFTLSSGDDAIHSDAAITILDGTYTIPVCYEGIEGCSITIWDGTFSITSYNDGLNAAGDTTGEGADPQIFLTINGGTLTVVSSGDCIDSNGDLTISGGTLDLTCNGAADTALDVDGAYTHTGGSVTTNDGSEENPGSMGGRGGS
;
A
#
# COMPACT_ATOMS: atom_id res chain seq x y z
N SER A 1 19.96 39.09 40.63
CA SER A 1 20.26 37.79 40.01
C SER A 1 19.10 37.45 39.09
N ASP A 2 19.34 37.73 37.84
CA ASP A 2 18.41 37.52 36.74
C ASP A 2 18.73 36.15 36.16
N SER A 3 17.78 35.24 36.24
CA SER A 3 17.86 33.91 35.66
C SER A 3 17.02 33.90 34.37
N THR A 4 17.65 34.26 33.26
CA THR A 4 17.08 33.98 31.94
C THR A 4 17.30 32.49 31.63
N SER A 5 16.21 31.72 31.62
CA SER A 5 16.17 30.39 31.04
C SER A 5 16.34 30.49 29.52
N PRO A 6 17.15 29.65 28.89
CA PRO A 6 17.14 29.53 27.46
C PRO A 6 15.95 28.66 27.06
N GLU A 7 14.84 29.27 26.77
CA GLU A 7 13.73 28.70 26.04
C GLU A 7 14.02 28.96 24.55
N ASP A 8 14.70 28.04 23.90
CA ASP A 8 14.63 27.84 22.46
C ASP A 8 15.15 26.43 22.17
N SER A 9 14.34 25.41 22.46
CA SER A 9 14.44 24.19 21.71
C SER A 9 13.83 24.50 20.33
N GLU A 10 14.64 24.99 19.40
CA GLU A 10 14.31 24.84 17.99
C GLU A 10 14.00 23.35 17.79
N THR A 11 12.75 23.03 17.58
CA THR A 11 12.36 21.73 17.03
C THR A 11 13.10 21.64 15.71
N ALA A 12 14.11 20.77 15.65
CA ALA A 12 14.78 20.48 14.39
C ALA A 12 13.69 20.12 13.41
N ASP A 13 13.51 20.96 12.40
CA ASP A 13 12.62 20.70 11.29
C ASP A 13 13.06 19.36 10.72
N SER A 14 12.25 18.32 10.88
CA SER A 14 12.62 17.00 10.40
C SER A 14 12.65 17.10 8.88
N VAL A 15 13.84 17.10 8.32
CA VAL A 15 14.03 17.11 6.87
C VAL A 15 13.37 15.84 6.35
N SER A 16 12.33 16.00 5.54
CA SER A 16 11.69 14.88 4.86
C SER A 16 12.75 14.09 4.06
N GLN A 17 12.77 12.78 4.25
CA GLN A 17 13.71 11.88 3.59
C GLN A 17 12.99 11.06 2.50
N LYS A 18 11.89 11.59 1.96
CA LYS A 18 11.13 11.00 0.86
C LYS A 18 11.89 11.12 -0.47
N GLY A 19 11.77 10.12 -1.32
CA GLY A 19 12.47 10.09 -2.62
C GLY A 19 11.91 11.11 -3.60
N LEU A 20 10.69 10.92 -4.06
CA LEU A 20 9.95 11.86 -4.91
C LEU A 20 8.70 12.30 -4.16
N LYS A 21 8.63 13.59 -3.81
CA LYS A 21 7.54 14.12 -3.00
C LYS A 21 6.78 15.25 -3.70
N SER A 22 5.45 15.21 -3.58
CA SER A 22 4.55 16.33 -3.86
C SER A 22 3.65 16.59 -2.66
N ASP A 23 3.50 17.84 -2.23
CA ASP A 23 2.50 18.22 -1.21
C ASP A 23 1.06 18.26 -1.78
N GLY A 24 0.93 18.09 -3.08
CA GLY A 24 -0.33 17.99 -3.82
C GLY A 24 -0.40 16.69 -4.60
N THR A 25 -1.00 16.74 -5.78
CA THR A 25 -1.09 15.60 -6.70
C THR A 25 0.28 15.33 -7.35
N LEU A 26 0.66 14.06 -7.42
CA LEU A 26 1.82 13.57 -8.16
C LEU A 26 1.36 12.78 -9.38
N VAL A 27 1.84 13.16 -10.56
CA VAL A 27 1.54 12.43 -11.80
C VAL A 27 2.83 12.02 -12.50
N ILE A 28 2.99 10.73 -12.73
CA ILE A 28 4.11 10.16 -13.48
C ILE A 28 3.55 9.57 -14.77
N LEU A 29 3.99 10.08 -15.93
CA LEU A 29 3.52 9.62 -17.21
C LEU A 29 4.32 8.42 -17.72
N ASP A 30 5.64 8.46 -17.53
CA ASP A 30 6.58 7.42 -17.93
C ASP A 30 7.97 7.74 -17.34
N GLY A 31 8.88 6.80 -17.38
CA GLY A 31 10.27 6.99 -16.97
C GLY A 31 10.86 5.76 -16.31
N SER A 32 12.13 5.86 -15.94
CA SER A 32 12.82 4.83 -15.16
C SER A 32 13.33 5.45 -13.85
N PHE A 33 12.89 4.89 -12.74
CA PHE A 33 13.14 5.40 -11.40
C PHE A 33 13.85 4.32 -10.57
N THR A 34 14.97 4.69 -9.97
CA THR A 34 15.64 3.87 -8.96
C THR A 34 15.80 4.74 -7.72
N ILE A 35 15.06 4.40 -6.68
CA ILE A 35 14.96 5.18 -5.45
C ILE A 35 15.27 4.26 -4.28
N ASP A 36 16.13 4.73 -3.38
CA ASP A 36 16.45 4.11 -2.09
C ASP A 36 16.43 5.23 -1.04
N THR A 37 15.50 5.15 -0.11
CA THR A 37 15.21 6.24 0.83
C THR A 37 14.84 5.71 2.22
N ALA A 38 14.98 6.55 3.22
CA ALA A 38 14.66 6.20 4.60
C ALA A 38 13.19 6.46 4.99
N ASP A 39 12.46 7.16 4.13
CA ASP A 39 11.03 7.47 4.24
C ASP A 39 10.36 6.96 2.94
N ASP A 40 9.20 7.44 2.52
CA ASP A 40 8.52 6.96 1.31
C ASP A 40 9.34 7.17 0.03
N ALA A 41 9.32 6.20 -0.87
CA ALA A 41 10.01 6.36 -2.14
C ALA A 41 9.25 7.31 -3.08
N LEU A 42 7.93 7.15 -3.21
CA LEU A 42 7.03 8.07 -3.91
C LEU A 42 5.96 8.54 -2.93
N HIS A 43 5.78 9.86 -2.80
CA HIS A 43 4.78 10.43 -1.88
C HIS A 43 3.97 11.54 -2.53
N ALA A 44 2.65 11.47 -2.37
CA ALA A 44 1.72 12.53 -2.74
C ALA A 44 0.83 12.92 -1.56
N GLY A 45 0.83 14.19 -1.17
CA GLY A 45 -0.09 14.74 -0.16
C GLY A 45 -1.54 14.88 -0.67
N ARG A 46 -1.83 14.38 -1.86
CA ARG A 46 -3.15 14.21 -2.47
C ARG A 46 -3.08 13.00 -3.40
N ASP A 47 -3.73 13.04 -4.56
CA ASP A 47 -3.77 11.91 -5.48
C ASP A 47 -2.41 11.59 -6.11
N LEU A 48 -2.11 10.32 -6.28
CA LEU A 48 -0.98 9.82 -7.02
C LEU A 48 -1.46 9.05 -8.25
N ALA A 49 -0.96 9.41 -9.43
CA ALA A 49 -1.30 8.74 -10.67
C ALA A 49 -0.05 8.36 -11.46
N ILE A 50 0.05 7.08 -11.83
CA ILE A 50 1.15 6.56 -12.67
C ILE A 50 0.55 5.99 -13.94
N ALA A 51 0.96 6.52 -15.09
CA ALA A 51 0.49 6.02 -16.37
C ALA A 51 1.31 4.85 -16.86
N SER A 52 2.63 4.89 -16.71
CA SER A 52 3.58 3.81 -17.05
C SER A 52 4.95 4.11 -16.44
N GLY A 53 5.90 3.20 -16.62
CA GLY A 53 7.31 3.38 -16.23
C GLY A 53 7.94 2.13 -15.65
N GLU A 54 9.24 2.23 -15.35
CA GLU A 54 10.02 1.20 -14.67
C GLU A 54 10.47 1.73 -13.31
N PHE A 55 10.11 1.03 -12.26
CA PHE A 55 10.36 1.46 -10.88
C PHE A 55 11.12 0.39 -10.11
N THR A 56 12.24 0.77 -9.51
CA THR A 56 12.94 -0.02 -8.49
C THR A 56 12.96 0.85 -7.22
N LEU A 57 12.11 0.48 -6.26
CA LEU A 57 11.87 1.30 -5.07
C LEU A 57 12.26 0.51 -3.82
N SER A 58 13.15 1.08 -3.03
CA SER A 58 13.48 0.63 -1.67
C SER A 58 13.18 1.79 -0.72
N SER A 59 12.47 1.51 0.36
CA SER A 59 12.04 2.54 1.31
C SER A 59 12.12 2.03 2.75
N GLY A 60 12.32 2.96 3.68
CA GLY A 60 12.23 2.68 5.11
C GLY A 60 10.79 2.77 5.63
N ASP A 61 9.93 3.43 4.88
CA ASP A 61 8.49 3.51 5.05
C ASP A 61 7.82 2.98 3.78
N ASP A 62 6.86 3.66 3.17
CA ASP A 62 6.11 3.11 2.05
C ASP A 62 6.84 3.27 0.71
N ALA A 63 6.70 2.27 -0.16
CA ALA A 63 7.28 2.42 -1.49
C ALA A 63 6.46 3.40 -2.35
N ILE A 64 5.14 3.38 -2.25
CA ILE A 64 4.23 4.30 -2.92
C ILE A 64 3.14 4.72 -1.94
N HIS A 65 3.15 6.01 -1.54
CA HIS A 65 2.19 6.57 -0.59
C HIS A 65 1.38 7.71 -1.18
N SER A 66 0.10 7.76 -0.82
CA SER A 66 -0.77 8.90 -1.10
C SER A 66 -1.75 9.14 0.05
N ASP A 67 -1.86 10.39 0.52
CA ASP A 67 -2.86 10.77 1.54
C ASP A 67 -4.31 10.64 1.01
N ALA A 68 -4.50 10.34 -0.30
CA ALA A 68 -5.82 10.19 -0.93
C ALA A 68 -5.84 8.99 -1.89
N ALA A 69 -6.04 9.21 -3.18
CA ALA A 69 -6.21 8.14 -4.14
C ALA A 69 -4.92 7.79 -4.89
N ILE A 70 -4.68 6.50 -5.09
CA ILE A 70 -3.63 5.98 -5.98
C ILE A 70 -4.29 5.35 -7.20
N THR A 71 -3.84 5.75 -8.39
CA THR A 71 -4.25 5.15 -9.67
C THR A 71 -3.02 4.75 -10.47
N ILE A 72 -2.90 3.47 -10.75
CA ILE A 72 -1.83 2.91 -11.58
C ILE A 72 -2.45 2.32 -12.84
N LEU A 73 -2.06 2.85 -14.01
CA LEU A 73 -2.57 2.39 -15.29
C LEU A 73 -1.74 1.23 -15.84
N ASP A 74 -0.41 1.28 -15.71
CA ASP A 74 0.53 0.26 -16.16
C ASP A 74 1.91 0.53 -15.55
N GLY A 75 2.89 -0.33 -15.81
CA GLY A 75 4.29 -0.16 -15.42
C GLY A 75 4.90 -1.44 -14.85
N THR A 76 6.19 -1.38 -14.55
CA THR A 76 6.92 -2.47 -13.91
C THR A 76 7.50 -1.98 -12.59
N TYR A 77 7.13 -2.64 -11.50
CA TYR A 77 7.47 -2.26 -10.15
C TYR A 77 8.23 -3.38 -9.46
N THR A 78 9.48 -3.11 -9.10
CA THR A 78 10.32 -3.97 -8.28
C THR A 78 10.52 -3.27 -6.93
N ILE A 79 9.89 -3.79 -5.90
CA ILE A 79 9.91 -3.26 -4.54
C ILE A 79 10.50 -4.34 -3.63
N PRO A 80 11.84 -4.40 -3.53
CA PRO A 80 12.51 -5.48 -2.80
C PRO A 80 12.47 -5.32 -1.28
N VAL A 81 12.20 -4.11 -0.80
CA VAL A 81 12.09 -3.79 0.63
C VAL A 81 11.32 -2.50 0.83
N CYS A 82 10.33 -2.55 1.73
CA CYS A 82 9.54 -1.40 2.21
C CYS A 82 8.88 -1.77 3.54
N TYR A 83 8.31 -0.79 4.23
CA TYR A 83 7.40 -1.07 5.33
C TYR A 83 6.06 -1.49 4.76
N GLU A 84 5.38 -0.62 3.98
CA GLU A 84 4.25 -0.99 3.14
C GLU A 84 4.58 -0.81 1.64
N GLY A 85 3.97 -1.64 0.80
CA GLY A 85 4.25 -1.58 -0.63
C GLY A 85 3.55 -0.40 -1.30
N ILE A 86 2.24 -0.35 -1.20
CA ILE A 86 1.39 0.70 -1.77
C ILE A 86 0.32 1.06 -0.74
N GLU A 87 0.33 2.29 -0.23
CA GLU A 87 -0.61 2.78 0.78
C GLU A 87 -1.37 4.01 0.28
N GLY A 88 -2.69 4.02 0.50
CA GLY A 88 -3.55 5.17 0.20
C GLY A 88 -5.00 4.94 0.62
N CYS A 89 -5.81 6.00 0.68
CA CYS A 89 -7.23 5.85 1.02
C CYS A 89 -7.97 4.97 0.00
N SER A 90 -7.64 5.12 -1.28
CA SER A 90 -8.15 4.23 -2.30
C SER A 90 -7.07 3.88 -3.32
N ILE A 91 -7.05 2.62 -3.76
CA ILE A 91 -6.07 2.12 -4.69
C ILE A 91 -6.78 1.50 -5.89
N THR A 92 -6.42 1.94 -7.10
CA THR A 92 -6.90 1.34 -8.34
C THR A 92 -5.74 0.95 -9.23
N ILE A 93 -5.60 -0.34 -9.50
CA ILE A 93 -4.62 -0.91 -10.43
C ILE A 93 -5.35 -1.39 -11.67
N TRP A 94 -4.99 -0.85 -12.84
CA TRP A 94 -5.55 -1.24 -14.13
C TRP A 94 -4.76 -2.35 -14.79
N ASP A 95 -3.43 -2.23 -14.77
CA ASP A 95 -2.49 -3.21 -15.31
C ASP A 95 -1.11 -3.00 -14.69
N GLY A 96 -0.11 -3.76 -15.10
CA GLY A 96 1.28 -3.64 -14.69
C GLY A 96 1.84 -4.95 -14.13
N THR A 97 3.13 -4.90 -13.81
CA THR A 97 3.84 -6.05 -13.21
C THR A 97 4.47 -5.59 -11.91
N PHE A 98 4.08 -6.25 -10.82
CA PHE A 98 4.50 -5.90 -9.47
C PHE A 98 5.20 -7.07 -8.80
N SER A 99 6.36 -6.78 -8.23
CA SER A 99 7.09 -7.68 -7.32
C SER A 99 7.36 -6.92 -6.03
N ILE A 100 6.62 -7.23 -4.98
CA ILE A 100 6.62 -6.48 -3.71
C ILE A 100 7.07 -7.40 -2.59
N THR A 101 8.00 -6.90 -1.76
CA THR A 101 8.37 -7.53 -0.48
C THR A 101 8.28 -6.47 0.61
N SER A 102 7.37 -6.65 1.56
CA SER A 102 7.07 -5.70 2.63
C SER A 102 7.25 -6.29 4.03
N TYR A 103 7.56 -5.42 4.99
CA TYR A 103 7.63 -5.77 6.42
C TYR A 103 6.26 -5.72 7.09
N ASN A 104 5.37 -4.89 6.59
CA ASN A 104 3.95 -4.84 6.93
C ASN A 104 3.17 -5.23 5.67
N ASP A 105 2.17 -4.46 5.28
CA ASP A 105 1.25 -4.85 4.22
C ASP A 105 1.83 -4.66 2.81
N GLY A 106 1.40 -5.49 1.89
CA GLY A 106 1.79 -5.35 0.49
C GLY A 106 1.05 -4.21 -0.18
N LEU A 107 -0.26 -4.19 -0.11
CA LEU A 107 -1.16 -3.13 -0.53
C LEU A 107 -2.09 -2.82 0.63
N ASN A 108 -2.18 -1.56 1.05
CA ASN A 108 -3.01 -1.11 2.15
C ASN A 108 -3.95 0.02 1.72
N ALA A 109 -5.25 -0.27 1.63
CA ALA A 109 -6.26 0.77 1.43
C ALA A 109 -6.84 1.15 2.79
N ALA A 110 -6.31 2.25 3.36
CA ALA A 110 -6.65 2.74 4.67
C ALA A 110 -6.87 4.26 4.68
N GLY A 111 -7.59 4.76 5.66
CA GLY A 111 -7.83 6.19 5.83
C GLY A 111 -8.29 6.51 7.25
N ASP A 112 -8.31 7.80 7.58
CA ASP A 112 -8.85 8.27 8.86
C ASP A 112 -10.36 7.99 8.95
N THR A 113 -10.72 6.82 9.44
CA THR A 113 -12.10 6.49 9.76
C THR A 113 -12.40 6.90 11.19
N THR A 114 -13.33 7.82 11.37
CA THR A 114 -13.81 8.20 12.71
C THR A 114 -15.00 7.36 13.18
N GLY A 115 -15.32 6.26 12.47
CA GLY A 115 -16.48 5.41 12.71
C GLY A 115 -16.16 3.91 12.68
N GLU A 116 -17.04 3.11 13.28
CA GLU A 116 -17.01 1.65 13.14
C GLU A 116 -17.62 1.25 11.79
N GLY A 117 -16.93 0.43 11.04
CA GLY A 117 -17.37 -0.13 9.76
C GLY A 117 -16.61 0.44 8.55
N ALA A 118 -16.78 -0.21 7.40
CA ALA A 118 -16.14 0.18 6.16
C ALA A 118 -16.55 1.60 5.72
N ASP A 119 -15.56 2.43 5.37
CA ASP A 119 -15.78 3.72 4.73
C ASP A 119 -15.92 3.51 3.21
N PRO A 120 -17.01 3.98 2.58
CA PRO A 120 -17.22 3.80 1.14
C PRO A 120 -16.22 4.56 0.25
N GLN A 121 -15.40 5.41 0.82
CA GLN A 121 -14.29 6.06 0.12
C GLN A 121 -12.99 5.26 0.20
N ILE A 122 -12.90 4.28 1.09
CA ILE A 122 -11.77 3.35 1.18
C ILE A 122 -12.12 2.14 0.34
N PHE A 123 -11.30 1.86 -0.66
CA PHE A 123 -11.46 0.69 -1.51
C PHE A 123 -10.16 0.32 -2.22
N LEU A 124 -10.05 -0.93 -2.59
CA LEU A 124 -8.98 -1.43 -3.44
C LEU A 124 -9.59 -2.13 -4.66
N THR A 125 -9.16 -1.74 -5.85
CA THR A 125 -9.66 -2.31 -7.10
C THR A 125 -8.50 -2.76 -7.97
N ILE A 126 -8.49 -4.03 -8.37
CA ILE A 126 -7.52 -4.63 -9.29
C ILE A 126 -8.27 -5.09 -10.54
N ASN A 127 -7.98 -4.43 -11.67
CA ASN A 127 -8.60 -4.71 -12.96
C ASN A 127 -7.75 -5.63 -13.84
N GLY A 128 -6.45 -5.69 -13.59
CA GLY A 128 -5.50 -6.47 -14.40
C GLY A 128 -4.12 -6.52 -13.76
N GLY A 129 -3.16 -6.93 -14.56
CA GLY A 129 -1.75 -6.99 -14.18
C GLY A 129 -1.32 -8.31 -13.55
N THR A 130 -0.07 -8.34 -13.16
CA THR A 130 0.54 -9.48 -12.44
C THR A 130 1.14 -8.95 -11.15
N LEU A 131 0.64 -9.43 -10.03
CA LEU A 131 1.09 -9.03 -8.70
C LEU A 131 1.67 -10.24 -7.97
N THR A 132 2.95 -10.15 -7.63
CA THR A 132 3.61 -11.10 -6.71
C THR A 132 3.95 -10.34 -5.45
N VAL A 133 3.31 -10.70 -4.35
CA VAL A 133 3.45 -10.01 -3.06
C VAL A 133 3.91 -11.00 -2.01
N VAL A 134 4.94 -10.62 -1.28
CA VAL A 134 5.42 -11.34 -0.09
C VAL A 134 5.45 -10.34 1.05
N SER A 135 4.60 -10.52 2.04
CA SER A 135 4.44 -9.62 3.17
C SER A 135 4.67 -10.32 4.51
N SER A 136 4.92 -9.53 5.55
CA SER A 136 4.88 -10.01 6.94
C SER A 136 3.64 -9.53 7.69
N GLY A 137 2.95 -8.49 7.18
CA GLY A 137 1.55 -8.18 7.41
C GLY A 137 0.67 -8.84 6.34
N ASP A 138 -0.48 -8.23 6.03
CA ASP A 138 -1.37 -8.71 4.98
C ASP A 138 -0.79 -8.45 3.59
N CYS A 139 -1.01 -9.36 2.62
CA CYS A 139 -0.58 -9.04 1.25
C CYS A 139 -1.46 -7.97 0.63
N ILE A 140 -2.76 -8.01 0.91
CA ILE A 140 -3.73 -6.98 0.56
C ILE A 140 -4.63 -6.75 1.77
N ASP A 141 -4.56 -5.55 2.35
CA ASP A 141 -5.47 -5.05 3.36
C ASP A 141 -6.40 -3.98 2.76
N SER A 142 -7.68 -4.10 3.01
CA SER A 142 -8.65 -3.06 2.67
C SER A 142 -9.59 -2.80 3.83
N ASN A 143 -9.46 -1.64 4.47
CA ASN A 143 -10.43 -1.18 5.47
C ASN A 143 -11.77 -0.77 4.84
N GLY A 144 -11.97 -1.04 3.56
CA GLY A 144 -13.18 -0.86 2.79
C GLY A 144 -13.45 -2.05 1.87
N ASP A 145 -13.93 -1.77 0.66
CA ASP A 145 -14.24 -2.80 -0.31
C ASP A 145 -12.99 -3.27 -1.09
N LEU A 146 -12.93 -4.56 -1.42
CA LEU A 146 -11.95 -5.10 -2.38
C LEU A 146 -12.66 -5.66 -3.60
N THR A 147 -12.27 -5.18 -4.78
CA THR A 147 -12.75 -5.71 -6.07
C THR A 147 -11.60 -6.20 -6.92
N ILE A 148 -11.65 -7.47 -7.33
CA ILE A 148 -10.73 -8.06 -8.30
C ILE A 148 -11.53 -8.46 -9.52
N SER A 149 -11.30 -7.77 -10.66
CA SER A 149 -11.98 -8.02 -11.92
C SER A 149 -11.07 -8.65 -12.98
N GLY A 150 -9.76 -8.73 -12.72
CA GLY A 150 -8.78 -9.32 -13.62
C GLY A 150 -7.41 -9.46 -12.96
N GLY A 151 -6.42 -9.88 -13.74
CA GLY A 151 -5.04 -10.03 -13.31
C GLY A 151 -4.67 -11.42 -12.80
N THR A 152 -3.42 -11.55 -12.39
CA THR A 152 -2.86 -12.76 -11.75
C THR A 152 -2.16 -12.33 -10.48
N LEU A 153 -2.67 -12.77 -9.35
CA LEU A 153 -2.18 -12.44 -8.03
C LEU A 153 -1.60 -13.69 -7.36
N ASP A 154 -0.35 -13.59 -6.94
CA ASP A 154 0.37 -14.61 -6.15
C ASP A 154 0.80 -13.97 -4.83
N LEU A 155 0.09 -14.31 -3.76
CA LEU A 155 0.13 -13.64 -2.48
C LEU A 155 0.64 -14.60 -1.41
N THR A 156 1.75 -14.22 -0.76
CA THR A 156 2.37 -15.00 0.31
C THR A 156 2.49 -14.16 1.57
N CYS A 157 1.58 -14.36 2.50
CA CYS A 157 1.66 -13.80 3.84
C CYS A 157 2.51 -14.69 4.75
N ASN A 158 3.53 -14.12 5.37
CA ASN A 158 4.41 -14.79 6.34
C ASN A 158 4.08 -14.41 7.78
N GLY A 159 3.18 -13.44 7.99
CA GLY A 159 2.71 -13.04 9.31
C GLY A 159 1.96 -14.16 10.02
N ALA A 160 2.11 -14.24 11.33
CA ALA A 160 1.46 -15.29 12.11
C ALA A 160 0.02 -14.92 12.54
N ALA A 161 -0.30 -13.63 12.49
CA ALA A 161 -1.59 -13.06 12.87
C ALA A 161 -2.33 -12.44 11.67
N ASP A 162 -1.66 -12.36 10.54
CA ASP A 162 -2.10 -11.66 9.34
C ASP A 162 -2.50 -12.68 8.25
N THR A 163 -3.09 -12.22 7.17
CA THR A 163 -3.60 -13.06 6.07
C THR A 163 -3.15 -12.54 4.71
N ALA A 164 -3.24 -13.36 3.66
CA ALA A 164 -2.93 -12.87 2.32
C ALA A 164 -4.00 -11.89 1.81
N LEU A 165 -5.25 -12.00 2.28
CA LEU A 165 -6.32 -11.04 2.02
C LEU A 165 -7.05 -10.72 3.32
N ASP A 166 -7.06 -9.45 3.74
CA ASP A 166 -7.95 -8.91 4.77
C ASP A 166 -8.85 -7.82 4.19
N VAL A 167 -10.16 -7.90 4.46
CA VAL A 167 -11.16 -7.01 3.85
C VAL A 167 -12.28 -6.71 4.86
N ASP A 168 -12.39 -5.47 5.29
CA ASP A 168 -13.43 -5.02 6.22
C ASP A 168 -14.79 -4.82 5.54
N GLY A 169 -14.78 -4.50 4.23
CA GLY A 169 -15.97 -4.26 3.42
C GLY A 169 -16.40 -5.46 2.59
N ALA A 170 -16.93 -5.18 1.41
CA ALA A 170 -17.37 -6.20 0.47
C ALA A 170 -16.21 -6.73 -0.38
N TYR A 171 -16.02 -8.05 -0.40
CA TYR A 171 -15.12 -8.71 -1.34
C TYR A 171 -15.85 -9.12 -2.61
N THR A 172 -15.34 -8.69 -3.75
CA THR A 172 -15.91 -9.01 -5.07
C THR A 172 -14.80 -9.51 -6.00
N HIS A 173 -14.87 -10.80 -6.37
CA HIS A 173 -13.95 -11.41 -7.33
C HIS A 173 -14.75 -11.88 -8.56
N THR A 174 -14.56 -11.19 -9.69
CA THR A 174 -15.32 -11.45 -10.93
C THR A 174 -14.45 -11.91 -12.08
N GLY A 175 -13.13 -11.83 -11.95
CA GLY A 175 -12.19 -12.27 -12.99
C GLY A 175 -10.76 -12.28 -12.50
N GLY A 176 -9.87 -12.88 -13.30
CA GLY A 176 -8.49 -13.08 -12.94
C GLY A 176 -8.25 -14.36 -12.13
N SER A 177 -7.06 -14.45 -11.57
CA SER A 177 -6.62 -15.58 -10.74
C SER A 177 -5.97 -15.05 -9.48
N VAL A 178 -6.41 -15.53 -8.33
CA VAL A 178 -5.82 -15.23 -7.02
C VAL A 178 -5.33 -16.53 -6.41
N THR A 179 -4.11 -16.53 -5.94
CA THR A 179 -3.48 -17.64 -5.22
C THR A 179 -2.92 -17.09 -3.91
N THR A 180 -3.30 -17.69 -2.81
CA THR A 180 -2.80 -17.36 -1.47
C THR A 180 -2.13 -18.58 -0.84
N ASN A 181 -1.20 -18.35 0.09
CA ASN A 181 -0.57 -19.45 0.83
C ASN A 181 -1.37 -19.91 2.06
N ASP A 182 -2.46 -19.21 2.40
CA ASP A 182 -3.26 -19.43 3.61
C ASP A 182 -4.74 -19.75 3.33
N GLY A 183 -5.21 -19.61 2.07
CA GLY A 183 -6.59 -19.88 1.65
C GLY A 183 -7.54 -18.74 1.94
N SER A 184 -7.04 -17.54 2.25
CA SER A 184 -7.89 -16.37 2.54
C SER A 184 -8.70 -15.88 1.34
N GLU A 185 -8.34 -16.26 0.10
CA GLU A 185 -9.11 -15.94 -1.10
C GLU A 185 -10.53 -16.52 -1.09
N GLU A 186 -10.77 -17.59 -0.34
CA GLU A 186 -12.09 -18.19 -0.20
C GLU A 186 -13.00 -17.42 0.79
N ASN A 187 -12.39 -16.70 1.74
CA ASN A 187 -13.12 -15.98 2.79
C ASN A 187 -12.27 -14.83 3.39
N PRO A 188 -11.94 -13.78 2.60
CA PRO A 188 -11.21 -12.63 3.10
C PRO A 188 -12.00 -11.92 4.21
N GLY A 189 -11.30 -11.31 5.17
CA GLY A 189 -11.91 -10.59 6.29
C GLY A 189 -12.53 -11.49 7.37
N SER A 190 -12.52 -12.79 7.21
CA SER A 190 -12.71 -13.68 8.34
C SER A 190 -11.38 -13.84 9.05
N MET A 191 -11.05 -12.94 9.92
CA MET A 191 -10.06 -13.21 10.95
C MET A 191 -10.39 -14.57 11.53
N GLY A 192 -9.67 -15.56 11.09
CA GLY A 192 -9.81 -16.90 11.57
C GLY A 192 -9.59 -16.86 13.07
N GLY A 193 -10.69 -16.78 13.80
CA GLY A 193 -10.68 -17.14 15.19
C GLY A 193 -10.13 -18.56 15.28
N ARG A 194 -8.83 -18.71 15.34
CA ARG A 194 -8.20 -19.94 15.81
C ARG A 194 -8.64 -20.11 17.23
N GLY A 195 -9.87 -20.63 17.36
CA GLY A 195 -10.41 -21.12 18.60
C GLY A 195 -9.42 -22.14 19.15
N GLY A 196 -8.77 -21.78 20.23
CA GLY A 196 -8.05 -22.74 21.05
C GLY A 196 -9.02 -23.81 21.49
N SER A 197 -8.68 -25.03 21.22
CA SER A 197 -9.18 -26.23 21.89
C SER A 197 -8.06 -26.88 22.64
#